data_5e8d279c683ce502d2217aa2c3e12b10
#
_entry.id   5e8d279c683ce502d2217aa2c3e12b10
#
_cell.length_a   1.000
_cell.length_b   1.000
_cell.length_c   1.000
_cell.angle_alpha   90.00
_cell.angle_beta   90.00
_cell.angle_gamma   90.00
#
_symmetry.space_group_name_H-M   'P 1'
#
loop_
_entity.id
_entity.type
_entity.pdbx_description
1 polymer ?
#
loop_
_entity_poly.entity_id
_entity_poly.type
_entity_poly.pdbx_seq_one_letter_code
_entity_poly.pdbx_strand_id
1 'polypeptide(L)'
;MKKSTSLSALYLASMLAVGLSSCSSTHVEAPAPLLPVPESKQVEWQKMETYAFIHFGLNTFNDREWGYGDTPAEVFNPARLDCEQWARTLVAAGMKGVILTAKHHDGFCLWPFAGTDYSVANSPYKDGKGDIVRELSEACKKYGLKFAVYLSPWDRHQANYGTPEYLDYFYAQLRDLLTNYGEVFEVWFDGANGGDGWYGGAKETRTIDRRNYYNYPRIYEMLDSIQPQAVIFSDGGPGCRWVGNERGFAGATNWSFLRKGEVYPGYDKSYELQYGHVDGDQWVAAECDVSIRPGWFYHPEQDSLVKTPEQLVDLYYRSVGHNGTLLLNFPVDRNGLIHPIDSANAVRFHQIIQEELKTNLVAGLTPQVSDERGGAYVASALTDNDYDTFWATTDSVVTADITFAFPSALRMNRMLLQEYIPLGQRVKAFTVEYRDASGNWQPVVLNEETTTIGYKRLLRFSSVVSDGIRIRITDARGPLCLNNIGVYDAGEQADKLFEEVQASKMQSFPFTLAGVNAESAAAASDRDEKTTCFVDGDLLTVDLGSERFVSSFHFLPDQGEPNRGLISHYELSVADADRQHVREVK
;
A
#
# COMPACT_ATOMS: atom_id res chain seq x y z
N MET A 1 -48.00 -38.39 82.49
CA MET A 1 -47.64 -39.83 82.62
C MET A 1 -46.57 -40.18 81.52
N LYS A 2 -45.51 -40.84 82.03
CA LYS A 2 -44.42 -41.55 81.24
C LYS A 2 -43.52 -40.68 80.42
N LYS A 3 -42.31 -40.36 80.81
CA LYS A 3 -41.03 -41.05 80.99
C LYS A 3 -40.59 -41.72 79.69
N SER A 4 -39.48 -41.23 79.13
CA SER A 4 -38.18 -42.02 79.13
C SER A 4 -37.14 -41.36 78.23
N THR A 5 -36.09 -41.00 78.83
CA THR A 5 -34.68 -41.41 78.80
C THR A 5 -33.88 -41.19 77.49
N SER A 6 -32.96 -40.31 77.68
CA SER A 6 -31.58 -40.11 77.13
C SER A 6 -30.88 -41.27 76.39
N LEU A 7 -30.18 -40.93 75.35
CA LEU A 7 -28.85 -41.52 75.10
C LEU A 7 -27.98 -40.48 74.32
N SER A 8 -26.87 -40.13 74.96
CA SER A 8 -25.81 -39.32 74.40
C SER A 8 -24.98 -40.13 73.42
N ALA A 9 -24.71 -39.66 72.25
CA ALA A 9 -23.68 -40.18 71.39
C ALA A 9 -22.74 -39.01 70.97
N LEU A 10 -21.54 -39.05 71.54
CA LEU A 10 -20.40 -38.21 71.11
C LEU A 10 -19.98 -38.63 69.71
N TYR A 11 -20.06 -37.74 68.74
CA TYR A 11 -19.36 -37.91 67.49
C TYR A 11 -18.18 -36.93 67.44
N LEU A 12 -16.96 -37.48 67.43
CA LEU A 12 -15.71 -36.81 67.15
C LEU A 12 -15.71 -36.37 65.69
N ALA A 13 -15.86 -35.11 65.41
CA ALA A 13 -15.67 -34.55 64.07
C ALA A 13 -14.20 -34.23 63.85
N SER A 14 -13.48 -35.13 63.17
CA SER A 14 -12.17 -34.86 62.60
C SER A 14 -12.33 -33.86 61.45
N MET A 15 -11.93 -32.58 61.67
CA MET A 15 -11.79 -31.61 60.60
C MET A 15 -10.61 -31.98 59.74
N LEU A 16 -10.87 -32.54 58.55
CA LEU A 16 -9.95 -32.58 57.42
C LEU A 16 -9.92 -31.18 56.80
N ALA A 17 -8.92 -30.36 57.13
CA ALA A 17 -8.65 -29.14 56.43
C ALA A 17 -8.10 -29.53 55.04
N VAL A 18 -8.94 -29.58 54.04
CA VAL A 18 -8.52 -29.59 52.63
C VAL A 18 -8.08 -28.16 52.32
N GLY A 19 -6.78 -27.97 52.29
CA GLY A 19 -6.18 -26.73 51.78
C GLY A 19 -6.51 -26.61 50.27
N LEU A 20 -7.50 -25.79 49.95
CA LEU A 20 -7.70 -25.25 48.63
C LEU A 20 -6.52 -24.32 48.34
N SER A 21 -5.44 -24.88 47.76
CA SER A 21 -4.46 -24.08 47.06
C SER A 21 -5.19 -23.40 45.90
N SER A 22 -5.69 -22.21 46.13
CA SER A 22 -6.08 -21.28 45.08
C SER A 22 -4.82 -20.97 44.30
N CYS A 23 -4.61 -21.66 43.16
CA CYS A 23 -3.77 -21.12 42.12
C CYS A 23 -4.43 -19.83 41.63
N SER A 24 -4.09 -18.72 42.27
CA SER A 24 -4.30 -17.42 41.65
C SER A 24 -3.35 -17.40 40.44
N SER A 25 -3.86 -17.74 39.26
CA SER A 25 -3.17 -17.34 38.03
C SER A 25 -3.09 -15.82 38.11
N THR A 26 -1.91 -15.29 38.36
CA THR A 26 -1.66 -13.86 38.23
C THR A 26 -1.98 -13.51 36.78
N HIS A 27 -3.10 -12.81 36.58
CA HIS A 27 -3.49 -12.32 35.25
C HIS A 27 -2.39 -11.37 34.78
N VAL A 28 -1.68 -11.74 33.72
CA VAL A 28 -0.68 -10.89 33.07
C VAL A 28 -1.42 -9.99 32.09
N GLU A 29 -1.32 -8.69 32.29
CA GLU A 29 -1.97 -7.71 31.41
C GLU A 29 -1.16 -7.49 30.12
N ALA A 30 -1.86 -7.17 29.01
CA ALA A 30 -1.22 -6.74 27.76
C ALA A 30 -0.36 -5.48 27.99
N PRO A 31 0.66 -5.24 27.16
CA PRO A 31 1.30 -3.92 27.09
C PRO A 31 0.27 -2.83 26.82
N ALA A 32 0.45 -1.66 27.40
CA ALA A 32 -0.39 -0.52 27.12
C ALA A 32 -0.31 -0.13 25.63
N PRO A 33 -1.45 0.29 25.01
CA PRO A 33 -1.42 0.82 23.64
C PRO A 33 -0.47 2.01 23.52
N LEU A 34 0.32 2.03 22.45
CA LEU A 34 1.25 3.12 22.14
C LEU A 34 0.68 3.97 21.01
N LEU A 35 0.13 5.12 21.35
CA LEU A 35 -0.55 5.98 20.40
C LEU A 35 0.39 6.52 19.30
N PRO A 36 -0.17 6.78 18.08
CA PRO A 36 -1.54 6.48 17.68
C PRO A 36 -1.74 4.98 17.39
N VAL A 37 -2.97 4.52 17.54
CA VAL A 37 -3.39 3.14 17.21
C VAL A 37 -4.45 3.16 16.11
N PRO A 38 -4.57 2.09 15.30
CA PRO A 38 -5.60 2.00 14.27
C PRO A 38 -6.99 1.77 14.87
N GLU A 39 -8.01 2.24 14.18
CA GLU A 39 -9.38 1.76 14.37
C GLU A 39 -9.53 0.32 13.81
N SER A 40 -10.51 -0.42 14.30
CA SER A 40 -10.74 -1.79 13.83
C SER A 40 -10.95 -1.87 12.31
N LYS A 41 -11.65 -0.90 11.70
CA LYS A 41 -11.83 -0.84 10.25
C LYS A 41 -10.51 -0.67 9.48
N GLN A 42 -9.55 0.07 10.03
CA GLN A 42 -8.23 0.25 9.43
C GLN A 42 -7.38 -1.03 9.52
N VAL A 43 -7.52 -1.79 10.61
CA VAL A 43 -6.87 -3.11 10.75
C VAL A 43 -7.43 -4.09 9.71
N GLU A 44 -8.76 -4.18 9.60
CA GLU A 44 -9.41 -5.08 8.62
C GLU A 44 -9.12 -4.68 7.17
N TRP A 45 -8.98 -3.38 6.90
CA TRP A 45 -8.54 -2.89 5.60
C TRP A 45 -7.08 -3.30 5.32
N GLN A 46 -6.17 -3.13 6.26
CA GLN A 46 -4.76 -3.47 6.08
C GLN A 46 -4.55 -4.99 5.91
N LYS A 47 -5.37 -5.82 6.56
CA LYS A 47 -5.41 -7.28 6.34
C LYS A 47 -5.80 -7.69 4.92
N MET A 48 -6.41 -6.82 4.14
CA MET A 48 -6.69 -7.12 2.72
C MET A 48 -5.41 -7.21 1.90
N GLU A 49 -4.38 -6.45 2.24
CA GLU A 49 -3.06 -6.40 1.61
C GLU A 49 -3.08 -6.00 0.12
N THR A 50 -3.86 -6.71 -0.71
CA THR A 50 -3.95 -6.50 -2.17
C THR A 50 -5.39 -6.39 -2.62
N TYR A 51 -5.70 -5.32 -3.34
CA TYR A 51 -7.00 -5.11 -3.98
C TYR A 51 -6.83 -4.32 -5.26
N ALA A 52 -7.87 -4.28 -6.07
CA ALA A 52 -7.79 -3.77 -7.43
C ALA A 52 -8.36 -2.35 -7.54
N PHE A 53 -7.80 -1.59 -8.45
CA PHE A 53 -8.44 -0.42 -9.02
C PHE A 53 -8.93 -0.74 -10.43
N ILE A 54 -10.07 -0.20 -10.83
CA ILE A 54 -10.53 -0.23 -12.21
C ILE A 54 -10.77 1.19 -12.69
N HIS A 55 -9.95 1.61 -13.66
CA HIS A 55 -10.18 2.82 -14.44
C HIS A 55 -10.90 2.47 -15.72
N PHE A 56 -12.12 2.98 -15.85
CA PHE A 56 -12.96 2.82 -17.01
C PHE A 56 -13.89 4.02 -17.15
N GLY A 57 -14.19 4.45 -18.37
CA GLY A 57 -15.03 5.60 -18.62
C GLY A 57 -14.84 6.17 -20.02
N LEU A 58 -15.28 7.42 -20.26
CA LEU A 58 -15.07 8.09 -21.53
C LEU A 58 -13.60 8.21 -21.92
N ASN A 59 -12.70 8.30 -20.94
CA ASN A 59 -11.27 8.38 -21.20
C ASN A 59 -10.72 7.17 -21.96
N THR A 60 -11.25 5.96 -21.68
CA THR A 60 -10.95 4.74 -22.44
C THR A 60 -11.29 4.89 -23.94
N PHE A 61 -12.40 5.54 -24.25
CA PHE A 61 -12.87 5.70 -25.64
C PHE A 61 -12.18 6.85 -26.36
N ASN A 62 -11.74 7.87 -25.62
CA ASN A 62 -11.04 9.04 -26.14
C ASN A 62 -9.53 8.87 -26.25
N ASP A 63 -8.98 7.76 -25.72
CA ASP A 63 -7.54 7.55 -25.65
C ASP A 63 -6.81 8.63 -24.83
N ARG A 64 -7.36 8.93 -23.63
CA ARG A 64 -6.84 9.99 -22.73
C ARG A 64 -6.77 9.51 -21.30
N GLU A 65 -5.76 10.01 -20.57
CA GLU A 65 -5.69 9.85 -19.11
C GLU A 65 -6.66 10.81 -18.41
N TRP A 66 -6.66 12.08 -18.80
CA TRP A 66 -7.51 13.11 -18.25
C TRP A 66 -8.40 13.73 -19.33
N GLY A 67 -9.61 13.20 -19.46
CA GLY A 67 -10.63 13.76 -20.35
C GLY A 67 -10.94 15.21 -19.99
N TYR A 68 -11.23 16.04 -21.00
CA TYR A 68 -11.45 17.46 -20.83
C TYR A 68 -12.85 17.81 -20.29
N GLY A 69 -13.79 16.85 -20.29
CA GLY A 69 -15.18 17.04 -19.87
C GLY A 69 -16.11 17.49 -21.01
N ASP A 70 -15.63 17.48 -22.25
CA ASP A 70 -16.37 17.93 -23.45
C ASP A 70 -16.77 16.79 -24.40
N THR A 71 -16.39 15.55 -24.08
CA THR A 71 -16.71 14.40 -24.91
C THR A 71 -18.19 14.04 -24.79
N PRO A 72 -18.95 13.90 -25.92
CA PRO A 72 -20.34 13.50 -25.85
C PRO A 72 -20.55 12.15 -25.16
N ALA A 73 -21.59 12.03 -24.30
CA ALA A 73 -21.93 10.80 -23.60
C ALA A 73 -22.17 9.61 -24.56
N GLU A 74 -22.60 9.88 -25.77
CA GLU A 74 -22.87 8.91 -26.84
C GLU A 74 -21.63 8.15 -27.31
N VAL A 75 -20.41 8.65 -27.00
CA VAL A 75 -19.14 7.96 -27.28
C VAL A 75 -18.96 6.74 -26.39
N PHE A 76 -19.57 6.74 -25.19
CA PHE A 76 -19.49 5.62 -24.26
C PHE A 76 -20.39 4.47 -24.70
N ASN A 77 -19.83 3.48 -25.39
CA ASN A 77 -20.58 2.31 -25.88
C ASN A 77 -19.73 1.03 -25.87
N PRO A 78 -19.43 0.44 -24.71
CA PRO A 78 -18.71 -0.83 -24.65
C PRO A 78 -19.55 -1.96 -25.23
N ALA A 79 -19.00 -2.69 -26.22
CA ALA A 79 -19.74 -3.72 -26.95
C ALA A 79 -19.95 -5.02 -26.15
N ARG A 80 -19.11 -5.30 -25.14
CA ARG A 80 -19.05 -6.61 -24.47
C ARG A 80 -18.79 -6.47 -22.96
N LEU A 81 -19.17 -5.35 -22.34
CA LEU A 81 -18.90 -5.12 -20.92
C LEU A 81 -19.40 -6.29 -20.07
N ASP A 82 -18.50 -6.84 -19.27
CA ASP A 82 -18.74 -7.98 -18.38
C ASP A 82 -18.04 -7.77 -17.02
N CYS A 83 -18.76 -7.17 -16.08
CA CYS A 83 -18.26 -6.99 -14.70
C CYS A 83 -18.02 -8.33 -13.97
N GLU A 84 -18.65 -9.42 -14.40
CA GLU A 84 -18.33 -10.74 -13.87
C GLU A 84 -16.97 -11.25 -14.37
N GLN A 85 -16.56 -10.92 -15.60
CA GLN A 85 -15.22 -11.21 -16.09
C GLN A 85 -14.18 -10.44 -15.26
N TRP A 86 -14.44 -9.17 -14.95
CA TRP A 86 -13.57 -8.40 -14.04
C TRP A 86 -13.43 -9.11 -12.69
N ALA A 87 -14.56 -9.41 -12.04
CA ALA A 87 -14.55 -10.06 -10.74
C ALA A 87 -13.82 -11.42 -10.75
N ARG A 88 -14.07 -12.27 -11.76
CA ARG A 88 -13.38 -13.57 -11.89
C ARG A 88 -11.86 -13.39 -12.06
N THR A 89 -11.45 -12.43 -12.88
CA THR A 89 -10.03 -12.11 -13.09
C THR A 89 -9.37 -11.67 -11.77
N LEU A 90 -10.01 -10.75 -11.05
CA LEU A 90 -9.49 -10.20 -9.81
C LEU A 90 -9.37 -11.27 -8.71
N VAL A 91 -10.37 -12.13 -8.57
CA VAL A 91 -10.31 -13.28 -7.64
C VAL A 91 -9.16 -14.23 -8.00
N ALA A 92 -9.00 -14.55 -9.29
CA ALA A 92 -7.90 -15.40 -9.75
C ALA A 92 -6.52 -14.76 -9.52
N ALA A 93 -6.44 -13.43 -9.58
CA ALA A 93 -5.24 -12.66 -9.25
C ALA A 93 -5.04 -12.42 -7.73
N GLY A 94 -5.89 -13.02 -6.87
CA GLY A 94 -5.76 -12.93 -5.40
C GLY A 94 -6.22 -11.62 -4.79
N MET A 95 -6.87 -10.73 -5.55
CA MET A 95 -7.39 -9.46 -5.04
C MET A 95 -8.53 -9.71 -4.05
N LYS A 96 -8.60 -8.91 -2.99
CA LYS A 96 -9.60 -9.03 -1.92
C LYS A 96 -10.80 -8.09 -2.12
N GLY A 97 -10.62 -7.07 -2.94
CA GLY A 97 -11.65 -6.07 -3.25
C GLY A 97 -11.33 -5.34 -4.54
N VAL A 98 -12.23 -4.44 -4.92
CA VAL A 98 -12.07 -3.57 -6.10
C VAL A 98 -12.67 -2.20 -5.84
N ILE A 99 -11.95 -1.16 -6.25
CA ILE A 99 -12.39 0.23 -6.28
C ILE A 99 -12.69 0.59 -7.74
N LEU A 100 -13.88 1.12 -8.02
CA LEU A 100 -14.27 1.56 -9.37
C LEU A 100 -14.21 3.09 -9.45
N THR A 101 -13.58 3.64 -10.50
CA THR A 101 -13.72 5.06 -10.85
C THR A 101 -15.14 5.38 -11.28
N ALA A 102 -16.07 5.53 -10.32
CA ALA A 102 -17.47 5.81 -10.61
C ALA A 102 -17.66 7.13 -11.39
N LYS A 103 -16.83 8.13 -11.09
CA LYS A 103 -16.67 9.37 -11.87
C LYS A 103 -15.21 9.83 -11.80
N HIS A 104 -14.53 9.95 -12.93
CA HIS A 104 -13.19 10.53 -13.02
C HIS A 104 -13.25 12.06 -13.24
N HIS A 105 -12.11 12.73 -13.43
CA HIS A 105 -12.00 14.20 -13.57
C HIS A 105 -12.81 14.77 -14.74
N ASP A 106 -13.09 13.98 -15.78
CA ASP A 106 -13.91 14.38 -16.92
C ASP A 106 -15.38 14.60 -16.55
N GLY A 107 -15.83 14.12 -15.38
CA GLY A 107 -17.18 14.33 -14.85
C GLY A 107 -18.21 13.30 -15.31
N PHE A 108 -17.84 12.31 -16.16
CA PHE A 108 -18.78 11.31 -16.66
C PHE A 108 -19.11 10.28 -15.58
N CYS A 109 -20.41 10.12 -15.28
CA CYS A 109 -20.89 9.20 -14.26
C CYS A 109 -21.16 7.81 -14.83
N LEU A 110 -20.54 6.77 -14.28
CA LEU A 110 -20.77 5.36 -14.65
C LEU A 110 -22.07 4.76 -14.08
N TRP A 111 -22.90 5.59 -13.46
CA TRP A 111 -24.23 5.23 -12.95
C TRP A 111 -25.26 6.30 -13.35
N PRO A 112 -26.56 5.96 -13.39
CA PRO A 112 -27.61 6.88 -13.83
C PRO A 112 -27.95 7.92 -12.75
N PHE A 113 -27.01 8.82 -12.45
CA PHE A 113 -27.21 9.89 -11.48
C PHE A 113 -28.16 10.94 -12.00
N ALA A 114 -29.28 11.17 -11.29
CA ALA A 114 -30.34 12.08 -11.75
C ALA A 114 -29.93 13.58 -11.74
N GLY A 115 -28.80 13.94 -11.13
CA GLY A 115 -28.31 15.33 -11.06
C GLY A 115 -27.56 15.80 -12.30
N THR A 116 -27.33 14.95 -13.29
CA THR A 116 -26.64 15.29 -14.53
C THR A 116 -27.11 14.44 -15.70
N ASP A 117 -27.06 14.99 -16.90
CA ASP A 117 -27.21 14.24 -18.17
C ASP A 117 -25.86 13.69 -18.67
N TYR A 118 -24.74 14.01 -18.01
CA TYR A 118 -23.42 13.50 -18.37
C TYR A 118 -23.13 12.18 -17.65
N SER A 119 -23.86 11.14 -18.07
CA SER A 119 -23.81 9.82 -17.44
C SER A 119 -24.14 8.70 -18.44
N VAL A 120 -23.96 7.46 -18.00
CA VAL A 120 -24.35 6.25 -18.75
C VAL A 120 -25.83 6.25 -19.16
N ALA A 121 -26.71 6.97 -18.50
CA ALA A 121 -28.12 7.09 -18.85
C ALA A 121 -28.34 7.80 -20.20
N ASN A 122 -27.38 8.63 -20.63
CA ASN A 122 -27.43 9.33 -21.91
C ASN A 122 -26.47 8.75 -22.95
N SER A 123 -25.92 7.56 -22.67
CA SER A 123 -25.10 6.80 -23.61
C SER A 123 -25.91 5.73 -24.32
N PRO A 124 -25.46 5.22 -25.47
CA PRO A 124 -26.11 4.09 -26.16
C PRO A 124 -25.93 2.75 -25.38
N TYR A 125 -25.08 2.69 -24.38
CA TYR A 125 -24.89 1.48 -23.62
C TYR A 125 -26.18 1.01 -22.95
N LYS A 126 -26.63 -0.22 -23.31
CA LYS A 126 -27.89 -0.84 -22.88
C LYS A 126 -29.12 0.08 -23.10
N ASP A 127 -29.14 0.85 -24.20
CA ASP A 127 -30.20 1.82 -24.51
C ASP A 127 -30.44 2.84 -23.36
N GLY A 128 -29.36 3.33 -22.75
CA GLY A 128 -29.39 4.26 -21.60
C GLY A 128 -29.83 3.65 -20.26
N LYS A 129 -29.89 2.33 -20.17
CA LYS A 129 -30.29 1.60 -18.94
C LYS A 129 -29.10 0.96 -18.21
N GLY A 130 -27.88 1.26 -18.62
CA GLY A 130 -26.66 0.75 -17.99
C GLY A 130 -26.45 1.38 -16.63
N ASP A 131 -25.89 0.59 -15.70
CA ASP A 131 -25.44 1.03 -14.38
C ASP A 131 -24.22 0.18 -14.01
N ILE A 132 -23.03 0.66 -14.35
CA ILE A 132 -21.79 -0.11 -14.20
C ILE A 132 -21.42 -0.25 -12.72
N VAL A 133 -21.73 0.77 -11.91
CA VAL A 133 -21.53 0.72 -10.46
C VAL A 133 -22.32 -0.44 -9.85
N ARG A 134 -23.58 -0.59 -10.24
CA ARG A 134 -24.44 -1.70 -9.80
C ARG A 134 -23.95 -3.04 -10.33
N GLU A 135 -23.66 -3.10 -11.64
CA GLU A 135 -23.19 -4.34 -12.28
C GLU A 135 -21.93 -4.88 -11.60
N LEU A 136 -20.99 -3.99 -11.25
CA LEU A 136 -19.79 -4.40 -10.55
C LEU A 136 -20.04 -4.73 -9.07
N SER A 137 -20.87 -3.97 -8.35
CA SER A 137 -21.18 -4.27 -6.95
C SER A 137 -21.87 -5.64 -6.81
N GLU A 138 -22.77 -5.99 -7.73
CA GLU A 138 -23.42 -7.30 -7.78
C GLU A 138 -22.43 -8.43 -8.14
N ALA A 139 -21.53 -8.20 -9.07
CA ALA A 139 -20.46 -9.13 -9.42
C ALA A 139 -19.53 -9.36 -8.21
N CYS A 140 -19.13 -8.30 -7.51
CA CYS A 140 -18.33 -8.41 -6.29
C CYS A 140 -19.01 -9.27 -5.23
N LYS A 141 -20.30 -9.03 -4.97
CA LYS A 141 -21.08 -9.83 -4.03
C LYS A 141 -21.14 -11.31 -4.45
N LYS A 142 -21.30 -11.58 -5.75
CA LYS A 142 -21.37 -12.95 -6.30
C LYS A 142 -20.04 -13.71 -6.15
N TYR A 143 -18.91 -13.02 -6.33
CA TYR A 143 -17.58 -13.64 -6.35
C TYR A 143 -16.81 -13.45 -5.03
N GLY A 144 -17.41 -12.86 -4.00
CA GLY A 144 -16.80 -12.70 -2.67
C GLY A 144 -15.72 -11.61 -2.61
N LEU A 145 -15.75 -10.63 -3.51
CA LEU A 145 -14.91 -9.44 -3.46
C LEU A 145 -15.59 -8.36 -2.62
N LYS A 146 -14.80 -7.57 -1.90
CA LYS A 146 -15.27 -6.30 -1.33
C LYS A 146 -15.37 -5.26 -2.45
N PHE A 147 -16.40 -4.40 -2.36
CA PHE A 147 -16.64 -3.34 -3.34
C PHE A 147 -16.34 -1.96 -2.75
N ALA A 148 -15.81 -1.06 -3.58
CA ALA A 148 -15.53 0.33 -3.20
C ALA A 148 -15.66 1.27 -4.39
N VAL A 149 -15.68 2.56 -4.13
CA VAL A 149 -15.88 3.61 -5.13
C VAL A 149 -14.82 4.69 -5.03
N TYR A 150 -14.35 5.14 -6.19
CA TYR A 150 -13.63 6.39 -6.36
C TYR A 150 -14.61 7.43 -6.91
N LEU A 151 -14.64 8.60 -6.29
CA LEU A 151 -15.40 9.73 -6.77
C LEU A 151 -14.48 10.95 -6.86
N SER A 152 -14.09 11.36 -8.08
CA SER A 152 -13.26 12.54 -8.27
C SER A 152 -13.94 13.78 -7.69
N PRO A 153 -13.28 14.48 -6.75
CA PRO A 153 -13.77 15.78 -6.30
C PRO A 153 -13.68 16.85 -7.38
N TRP A 154 -12.66 16.78 -8.25
CA TRP A 154 -12.55 17.64 -9.43
C TRP A 154 -13.49 17.17 -10.53
N ASP A 155 -14.17 18.12 -11.16
CA ASP A 155 -15.13 17.86 -12.25
C ASP A 155 -14.94 18.90 -13.36
N ARG A 156 -14.37 18.45 -14.46
CA ARG A 156 -14.04 19.30 -15.62
C ARG A 156 -15.26 19.57 -16.53
N HIS A 157 -16.36 18.85 -16.33
CA HIS A 157 -17.60 19.04 -17.08
C HIS A 157 -18.50 20.11 -16.45
N GLN A 158 -18.61 20.12 -15.12
CA GLN A 158 -19.59 20.94 -14.42
C GLN A 158 -19.32 22.43 -14.48
N ALA A 159 -20.33 23.19 -14.95
CA ALA A 159 -20.27 24.64 -15.04
C ALA A 159 -20.01 25.34 -13.70
N ASN A 160 -20.48 24.73 -12.60
CA ASN A 160 -20.38 25.31 -11.26
C ASN A 160 -19.14 24.85 -10.48
N TYR A 161 -18.22 24.07 -11.09
CA TYR A 161 -17.02 23.67 -10.38
C TYR A 161 -16.26 24.89 -9.82
N GLY A 162 -15.83 24.82 -8.56
CA GLY A 162 -15.18 25.93 -7.87
C GLY A 162 -16.14 26.86 -7.11
N THR A 163 -17.45 26.66 -7.20
CA THR A 163 -18.47 27.43 -6.45
C THR A 163 -19.14 26.59 -5.36
N PRO A 164 -19.85 27.22 -4.39
CA PRO A 164 -20.60 26.48 -3.35
C PRO A 164 -21.68 25.53 -3.91
N GLU A 165 -22.32 25.88 -5.04
CA GLU A 165 -23.38 25.09 -5.67
C GLU A 165 -22.85 23.74 -6.19
N TYR A 166 -21.60 23.68 -6.61
CA TYR A 166 -20.96 22.42 -6.99
C TYR A 166 -20.87 21.44 -5.81
N LEU A 167 -20.65 21.95 -4.61
CA LEU A 167 -20.54 21.08 -3.42
C LEU A 167 -21.83 20.32 -3.14
N ASP A 168 -22.99 20.94 -3.32
CA ASP A 168 -24.28 20.24 -3.14
C ASP A 168 -24.45 19.13 -4.18
N TYR A 169 -24.03 19.35 -5.43
CA TYR A 169 -23.98 18.33 -6.47
C TYR A 169 -23.03 17.18 -6.10
N PHE A 170 -21.81 17.50 -5.67
CA PHE A 170 -20.82 16.50 -5.26
C PHE A 170 -21.28 15.67 -4.06
N TYR A 171 -21.87 16.29 -3.04
CA TYR A 171 -22.40 15.58 -1.88
C TYR A 171 -23.62 14.73 -2.23
N ALA A 172 -24.44 15.14 -3.20
CA ALA A 172 -25.53 14.32 -3.70
C ALA A 172 -25.03 13.06 -4.42
N GLN A 173 -23.99 13.18 -5.27
CA GLN A 173 -23.33 12.03 -5.89
C GLN A 173 -22.77 11.06 -4.86
N LEU A 174 -22.04 11.58 -3.89
CA LEU A 174 -21.45 10.76 -2.82
C LEU A 174 -22.53 10.01 -2.04
N ARG A 175 -23.59 10.71 -1.62
CA ARG A 175 -24.73 10.11 -0.90
C ARG A 175 -25.40 9.01 -1.72
N ASP A 176 -25.62 9.24 -3.00
CA ASP A 176 -26.23 8.27 -3.92
C ASP A 176 -25.40 6.98 -4.00
N LEU A 177 -24.10 7.09 -4.22
CA LEU A 177 -23.15 5.98 -4.25
C LEU A 177 -23.11 5.20 -2.93
N LEU A 178 -23.13 5.90 -1.80
CA LEU A 178 -23.03 5.26 -0.48
C LEU A 178 -24.33 4.59 -0.03
N THR A 179 -25.48 4.98 -0.61
CA THR A 179 -26.79 4.49 -0.17
C THR A 179 -27.32 3.35 -1.03
N ASN A 180 -27.06 3.37 -2.33
CA ASN A 180 -27.79 2.55 -3.30
C ASN A 180 -27.05 1.30 -3.79
N TYR A 181 -25.74 1.16 -3.51
CA TYR A 181 -24.88 0.14 -4.10
C TYR A 181 -24.34 -0.89 -3.11
N GLY A 182 -24.88 -0.92 -1.90
CA GLY A 182 -24.50 -1.85 -0.85
C GLY A 182 -23.36 -1.35 0.02
N GLU A 183 -22.70 -2.27 0.72
CA GLU A 183 -21.57 -1.96 1.59
C GLU A 183 -20.32 -1.64 0.75
N VAL A 184 -19.61 -0.57 1.12
CA VAL A 184 -18.34 -0.19 0.56
C VAL A 184 -17.23 -0.30 1.62
N PHE A 185 -16.07 -0.88 1.25
CA PHE A 185 -14.96 -1.01 2.20
C PHE A 185 -14.08 0.25 2.23
N GLU A 186 -14.11 1.05 1.15
CA GLU A 186 -13.30 2.25 0.99
C GLU A 186 -13.99 3.28 0.08
N VAL A 187 -13.76 4.55 0.36
CA VAL A 187 -14.12 5.65 -0.54
C VAL A 187 -12.85 6.44 -0.86
N TRP A 188 -12.57 6.54 -2.15
CA TRP A 188 -11.34 7.10 -2.69
C TRP A 188 -11.54 8.49 -3.27
N PHE A 189 -10.86 9.48 -2.68
CA PHE A 189 -10.90 10.88 -3.13
C PHE A 189 -9.52 11.27 -3.68
N ASP A 190 -9.49 11.62 -4.98
CA ASP A 190 -8.29 12.06 -5.66
C ASP A 190 -7.81 13.43 -5.15
N GLY A 191 -6.48 13.59 -5.03
CA GLY A 191 -5.85 14.86 -4.66
C GLY A 191 -5.83 15.90 -5.77
N ALA A 192 -6.05 15.51 -7.04
CA ALA A 192 -6.17 16.43 -8.17
C ALA A 192 -7.43 17.30 -8.01
N ASN A 193 -7.28 18.62 -8.13
CA ASN A 193 -8.32 19.54 -7.69
C ASN A 193 -8.45 20.85 -8.49
N GLY A 194 -7.85 20.92 -9.68
CA GLY A 194 -7.98 22.10 -10.51
C GLY A 194 -7.09 22.07 -11.74
N GLY A 195 -7.44 22.89 -12.70
CA GLY A 195 -6.79 22.97 -13.99
C GLY A 195 -7.74 23.44 -15.08
N ASP A 196 -7.35 23.23 -16.32
CA ASP A 196 -8.18 23.50 -17.50
C ASP A 196 -9.33 22.49 -17.61
N GLY A 197 -10.45 22.92 -18.17
CA GLY A 197 -11.62 22.07 -18.35
C GLY A 197 -12.71 22.70 -19.22
N TRP A 198 -13.69 21.89 -19.57
CA TRP A 198 -14.87 22.32 -20.33
C TRP A 198 -15.75 23.30 -19.54
N TYR A 199 -16.03 22.98 -18.27
CA TYR A 199 -16.82 23.78 -17.33
C TYR A 199 -18.09 24.37 -17.94
N GLY A 200 -18.92 23.50 -18.56
CA GLY A 200 -20.17 23.92 -19.20
C GLY A 200 -20.00 24.80 -20.43
N GLY A 201 -18.85 24.74 -21.10
CA GLY A 201 -18.53 25.51 -22.30
C GLY A 201 -17.65 26.75 -22.04
N ALA A 202 -17.30 27.06 -20.79
CA ALA A 202 -16.43 28.18 -20.44
C ALA A 202 -15.00 27.98 -20.98
N LYS A 203 -14.51 26.73 -21.03
CA LYS A 203 -13.17 26.37 -21.54
C LYS A 203 -12.05 27.19 -20.90
N GLU A 204 -11.99 27.12 -19.60
CA GLU A 204 -11.07 27.95 -18.79
C GLU A 204 -10.27 27.08 -17.81
N THR A 205 -9.32 27.70 -17.11
CA THR A 205 -8.61 27.08 -15.97
C THR A 205 -9.25 27.55 -14.67
N ARG A 206 -9.58 26.59 -13.77
CA ARG A 206 -10.11 26.86 -12.44
C ARG A 206 -9.17 26.34 -11.38
N THR A 207 -8.99 27.13 -10.33
CA THR A 207 -8.25 26.78 -9.12
C THR A 207 -9.15 26.95 -7.91
N ILE A 208 -8.94 26.14 -6.88
CA ILE A 208 -9.71 26.17 -5.64
C ILE A 208 -8.78 26.22 -4.43
N ASP A 209 -9.31 26.57 -3.27
CA ASP A 209 -8.62 26.35 -2.00
C ASP A 209 -8.62 24.87 -1.65
N ARG A 210 -7.51 24.20 -1.91
CA ARG A 210 -7.33 22.76 -1.74
C ARG A 210 -7.68 22.25 -0.35
N ARG A 211 -7.47 23.06 0.68
CA ARG A 211 -7.67 22.66 2.08
C ARG A 211 -9.13 22.75 2.51
N ASN A 212 -9.84 23.76 2.03
CA ASN A 212 -11.13 24.13 2.64
C ASN A 212 -12.32 24.00 1.70
N TYR A 213 -12.12 24.10 0.37
CA TYR A 213 -13.22 24.14 -0.59
C TYR A 213 -14.20 22.98 -0.46
N TYR A 214 -13.72 21.74 -0.44
CA TYR A 214 -14.59 20.57 -0.40
C TYR A 214 -15.24 20.31 0.95
N ASN A 215 -14.82 21.01 2.01
CA ASN A 215 -15.30 20.81 3.38
C ASN A 215 -15.24 19.32 3.80
N TYR A 216 -14.05 18.73 3.75
CA TYR A 216 -13.82 17.32 4.07
C TYR A 216 -14.41 16.86 5.41
N PRO A 217 -14.45 17.67 6.49
CA PRO A 217 -15.16 17.28 7.73
C PRO A 217 -16.61 16.87 7.49
N ARG A 218 -17.36 17.61 6.65
CA ARG A 218 -18.75 17.25 6.29
C ARG A 218 -18.82 15.93 5.49
N ILE A 219 -17.83 15.68 4.64
CA ILE A 219 -17.73 14.42 3.89
C ILE A 219 -17.51 13.26 4.85
N TYR A 220 -16.62 13.42 5.83
CA TYR A 220 -16.31 12.39 6.83
C TYR A 220 -17.52 12.08 7.71
N GLU A 221 -18.26 13.09 8.20
CA GLU A 221 -19.50 12.92 8.95
C GLU A 221 -20.56 12.16 8.12
N MET A 222 -20.69 12.45 6.84
CA MET A 222 -21.60 11.73 5.93
C MET A 222 -21.20 10.26 5.80
N LEU A 223 -19.93 9.97 5.60
CA LEU A 223 -19.40 8.62 5.47
C LEU A 223 -19.59 7.81 6.75
N ASP A 224 -19.23 8.37 7.89
CA ASP A 224 -19.39 7.72 9.18
C ASP A 224 -20.88 7.44 9.51
N SER A 225 -21.80 8.28 9.01
CA SER A 225 -23.24 8.08 9.20
C SER A 225 -23.82 6.99 8.28
N ILE A 226 -23.34 6.85 7.04
CA ILE A 226 -23.94 5.96 6.02
C ILE A 226 -23.15 4.65 5.92
N GLN A 227 -21.82 4.71 5.97
CA GLN A 227 -20.90 3.57 5.79
C GLN A 227 -19.81 3.61 6.88
N PRO A 228 -20.13 3.40 8.16
CA PRO A 228 -19.18 3.58 9.28
C PRO A 228 -17.98 2.64 9.22
N GLN A 229 -18.09 1.51 8.50
CA GLN A 229 -16.99 0.55 8.30
C GLN A 229 -16.06 0.92 7.13
N ALA A 230 -16.44 1.89 6.29
CA ALA A 230 -15.60 2.29 5.16
C ALA A 230 -14.34 3.02 5.63
N VAL A 231 -13.22 2.72 5.00
CA VAL A 231 -11.99 3.48 5.12
C VAL A 231 -12.04 4.66 4.14
N ILE A 232 -11.49 5.79 4.51
CA ILE A 232 -11.48 7.00 3.67
C ILE A 232 -10.05 7.22 3.21
N PHE A 233 -9.85 7.15 1.89
CA PHE A 233 -8.60 7.51 1.25
C PHE A 233 -8.58 8.98 0.85
N SER A 234 -7.52 9.66 1.17
CA SER A 234 -7.03 10.88 0.53
C SER A 234 -5.53 10.99 0.77
N ASP A 235 -4.86 12.02 0.25
CA ASP A 235 -3.42 12.21 0.50
C ASP A 235 -3.08 12.22 2.01
N GLY A 236 -3.95 12.78 2.83
CA GLY A 236 -3.77 12.89 4.29
C GLY A 236 -4.70 12.04 5.15
N GLY A 237 -5.44 11.13 4.58
CA GLY A 237 -6.39 10.29 5.31
C GLY A 237 -7.81 10.87 5.37
N PRO A 238 -8.59 10.56 6.43
CA PRO A 238 -8.18 10.06 7.75
C PRO A 238 -8.02 8.54 7.87
N GLY A 239 -8.51 7.75 6.92
CA GLY A 239 -8.48 6.29 7.01
C GLY A 239 -7.16 5.70 6.57
N CYS A 240 -6.77 5.95 5.34
CA CYS A 240 -5.47 5.62 4.76
C CYS A 240 -4.96 6.80 3.93
N ARG A 241 -3.66 6.82 3.63
CA ARG A 241 -3.04 7.89 2.87
C ARG A 241 -2.50 7.39 1.55
N TRP A 242 -2.46 8.28 0.57
CA TRP A 242 -1.61 8.09 -0.60
C TRP A 242 -0.14 7.91 -0.18
N VAL A 243 0.56 6.98 -0.81
CA VAL A 243 1.99 6.74 -0.54
C VAL A 243 2.91 7.84 -1.09
N GLY A 244 2.35 8.82 -1.81
CA GLY A 244 3.11 9.95 -2.36
C GLY A 244 3.78 9.68 -3.71
N ASN A 245 3.49 8.55 -4.33
CA ASN A 245 3.91 8.21 -5.69
C ASN A 245 2.97 7.19 -6.32
N GLU A 246 2.89 7.19 -7.66
CA GLU A 246 2.11 6.24 -8.46
C GLU A 246 2.96 5.06 -8.97
N ARG A 247 4.09 4.81 -8.32
CA ARG A 247 5.01 3.73 -8.68
C ARG A 247 4.77 2.46 -7.87
N GLY A 248 3.85 2.49 -6.90
CA GLY A 248 3.36 1.35 -6.14
C GLY A 248 4.29 0.87 -5.03
N PHE A 249 5.05 1.75 -4.38
CA PHE A 249 5.92 1.34 -3.29
C PHE A 249 6.02 2.37 -2.16
N ALA A 250 6.16 1.87 -0.95
CA ALA A 250 6.51 2.63 0.25
C ALA A 250 8.02 2.60 0.51
N GLY A 251 8.51 3.50 1.32
CA GLY A 251 9.87 3.46 1.84
C GLY A 251 10.13 2.22 2.69
N ALA A 252 11.38 1.77 2.77
CA ALA A 252 11.78 0.73 3.72
C ALA A 252 11.52 1.15 5.18
N THR A 253 11.68 2.44 5.48
CA THR A 253 11.11 3.08 6.67
C THR A 253 9.70 3.54 6.33
N ASN A 254 8.68 3.00 6.98
CA ASN A 254 7.29 3.41 6.76
C ASN A 254 6.51 3.38 8.07
N TRP A 255 6.18 4.57 8.59
CA TRP A 255 5.31 4.75 9.73
C TRP A 255 3.86 4.89 9.28
N SER A 256 2.96 4.19 9.96
CA SER A 256 1.52 4.34 9.73
C SER A 256 0.95 5.61 10.39
N PHE A 257 1.76 6.64 10.56
CA PHE A 257 1.40 7.87 11.26
C PHE A 257 1.56 9.09 10.38
N LEU A 258 0.66 10.07 10.55
CA LEU A 258 0.81 11.44 10.05
C LEU A 258 0.56 12.44 11.18
N ARG A 259 1.15 13.63 11.07
CA ARG A 259 0.81 14.78 11.92
C ARG A 259 -0.55 15.30 11.48
N LYS A 260 -1.52 15.26 12.38
CA LYS A 260 -2.91 15.61 12.10
C LYS A 260 -3.03 17.03 11.56
N GLY A 261 -3.71 17.18 10.41
CA GLY A 261 -3.98 18.46 9.78
C GLY A 261 -2.79 19.09 9.05
N GLU A 262 -1.61 18.45 9.02
CA GLU A 262 -0.48 18.91 8.20
C GLU A 262 -0.68 18.53 6.74
N VAL A 263 -1.05 17.28 6.48
CA VAL A 263 -1.28 16.75 5.13
C VAL A 263 -2.74 16.98 4.70
N TYR A 264 -2.93 17.36 3.47
CA TYR A 264 -4.23 17.68 2.87
C TYR A 264 -4.25 17.24 1.40
N PRO A 265 -5.42 17.07 0.76
CA PRO A 265 -5.49 16.69 -0.65
C PRO A 265 -4.73 17.64 -1.57
N GLY A 266 -3.84 17.10 -2.41
CA GLY A 266 -2.89 17.87 -3.21
C GLY A 266 -1.69 18.41 -2.40
N TYR A 267 -1.23 17.66 -1.41
CA TYR A 267 -0.10 18.03 -0.53
C TYR A 267 1.20 18.22 -1.31
N ASP A 268 1.85 19.36 -1.11
CA ASP A 268 3.02 19.76 -1.92
C ASP A 268 4.28 18.92 -1.66
N LYS A 269 4.39 18.30 -0.46
CA LYS A 269 5.53 17.47 -0.08
C LYS A 269 5.18 15.97 -0.12
N SER A 270 4.64 15.52 -1.24
CA SER A 270 4.15 14.15 -1.40
C SER A 270 5.21 13.08 -1.10
N TYR A 271 6.50 13.39 -1.32
CA TYR A 271 7.60 12.47 -1.04
C TYR A 271 7.70 12.04 0.43
N GLU A 272 7.24 12.87 1.39
CA GLU A 272 7.22 12.52 2.83
C GLU A 272 6.23 11.37 3.11
N LEU A 273 5.21 11.22 2.27
CA LEU A 273 4.15 10.23 2.46
C LEU A 273 4.63 8.79 2.27
N GLN A 274 5.78 8.59 1.60
CA GLN A 274 6.40 7.26 1.47
C GLN A 274 6.88 6.72 2.83
N TYR A 275 7.21 7.61 3.75
CA TYR A 275 7.82 7.28 5.03
C TYR A 275 6.85 7.45 6.21
N GLY A 276 5.82 8.29 6.06
CA GLY A 276 5.01 8.76 7.17
C GLY A 276 5.82 9.59 8.18
N HIS A 277 5.19 9.97 9.28
CA HIS A 277 5.82 10.83 10.29
C HIS A 277 6.04 10.06 11.59
N VAL A 278 7.29 9.81 11.99
CA VAL A 278 7.60 9.07 13.23
C VAL A 278 6.99 9.69 14.49
N ASP A 279 6.77 11.00 14.48
CA ASP A 279 6.15 11.80 15.53
C ASP A 279 4.67 12.12 15.24
N GLY A 280 4.07 11.43 14.27
CA GLY A 280 2.65 11.59 13.92
C GLY A 280 1.74 11.19 15.07
N ASP A 281 0.59 11.86 15.16
CA ASP A 281 -0.41 11.72 16.21
C ASP A 281 -1.75 11.14 15.71
N GLN A 282 -1.82 10.81 14.41
CA GLN A 282 -2.97 10.15 13.78
C GLN A 282 -2.51 8.89 13.03
N TRP A 283 -3.25 7.77 13.19
CA TRP A 283 -3.01 6.55 12.41
C TRP A 283 -3.56 6.71 11.00
N VAL A 284 -2.67 6.66 10.00
CA VAL A 284 -3.00 6.79 8.58
C VAL A 284 -1.99 5.94 7.78
N ALA A 285 -2.26 4.64 7.66
CA ALA A 285 -1.37 3.72 6.95
C ALA A 285 -1.32 4.02 5.44
N ALA A 286 -0.21 3.66 4.80
CA ALA A 286 0.02 3.95 3.39
C ALA A 286 -0.73 2.97 2.47
N GLU A 287 -1.37 3.50 1.44
CA GLU A 287 -1.83 2.77 0.27
C GLU A 287 -0.91 3.05 -0.91
N CYS A 288 -0.43 1.98 -1.56
CA CYS A 288 0.49 2.06 -2.69
C CYS A 288 -0.29 1.76 -3.98
N ASP A 289 -0.70 2.80 -4.65
CA ASP A 289 -1.42 2.73 -5.93
C ASP A 289 -0.45 2.66 -7.10
N VAL A 290 -0.76 1.81 -8.07
CA VAL A 290 0.02 1.64 -9.30
C VAL A 290 -0.81 0.98 -10.38
N SER A 291 -0.65 1.42 -11.63
CA SER A 291 -1.26 0.72 -12.75
C SER A 291 -0.41 -0.44 -13.25
N ILE A 292 -1.06 -1.54 -13.65
CA ILE A 292 -0.41 -2.67 -14.33
C ILE A 292 0.19 -2.26 -15.68
N ARG A 293 -0.31 -1.17 -16.29
CA ARG A 293 0.14 -0.54 -17.54
C ARG A 293 0.83 0.78 -17.25
N PRO A 294 1.47 1.43 -18.24
CA PRO A 294 1.99 2.79 -18.06
C PRO A 294 0.90 3.81 -17.70
N GLY A 295 -0.26 3.76 -18.37
CA GLY A 295 -1.41 4.64 -18.10
C GLY A 295 -2.39 4.05 -17.09
N TRP A 296 -3.27 4.92 -16.54
CA TRP A 296 -4.39 4.52 -15.69
C TRP A 296 -5.58 4.00 -16.51
N PHE A 297 -5.86 4.63 -17.64
CA PHE A 297 -6.85 4.16 -18.61
C PHE A 297 -6.21 3.23 -19.66
N TYR A 298 -7.04 2.48 -20.38
CA TYR A 298 -6.58 1.56 -21.40
C TYR A 298 -6.18 2.30 -22.69
N HIS A 299 -4.95 2.03 -23.15
CA HIS A 299 -4.40 2.47 -24.43
C HIS A 299 -3.86 1.25 -25.19
N PRO A 300 -4.33 0.99 -26.43
CA PRO A 300 -3.93 -0.21 -27.18
C PRO A 300 -2.42 -0.33 -27.43
N GLU A 301 -1.72 0.81 -27.61
CA GLU A 301 -0.28 0.83 -27.83
C GLU A 301 0.53 0.38 -26.60
N GLN A 302 -0.10 0.32 -25.43
CA GLN A 302 0.53 -0.14 -24.19
C GLN A 302 0.43 -1.66 -23.95
N ASP A 303 -0.16 -2.43 -24.88
CA ASP A 303 -0.33 -3.89 -24.72
C ASP A 303 1.01 -4.63 -24.54
N SER A 304 2.09 -4.13 -25.15
CA SER A 304 3.43 -4.68 -24.98
C SER A 304 4.19 -4.16 -23.74
N LEU A 305 3.61 -3.22 -22.99
CA LEU A 305 4.24 -2.53 -21.86
C LEU A 305 3.61 -2.93 -20.50
N VAL A 306 2.76 -3.94 -20.50
CA VAL A 306 2.15 -4.49 -19.28
C VAL A 306 3.25 -5.00 -18.34
N LYS A 307 3.19 -4.62 -17.07
CA LYS A 307 4.16 -5.09 -16.05
C LYS A 307 4.20 -6.61 -16.01
N THR A 308 5.41 -7.16 -16.00
CA THR A 308 5.60 -8.62 -15.90
C THR A 308 5.23 -9.14 -14.51
N PRO A 309 4.98 -10.45 -14.35
CA PRO A 309 4.72 -11.04 -13.04
C PRO A 309 5.84 -10.73 -12.02
N GLU A 310 7.10 -10.72 -12.45
CA GLU A 310 8.27 -10.45 -11.60
C GLU A 310 8.30 -8.99 -11.12
N GLN A 311 7.92 -8.04 -11.99
CA GLN A 311 7.76 -6.63 -11.61
C GLN A 311 6.64 -6.45 -10.60
N LEU A 312 5.52 -7.17 -10.74
CA LEU A 312 4.41 -7.15 -9.79
C LEU A 312 4.81 -7.79 -8.44
N VAL A 313 5.63 -8.84 -8.46
CA VAL A 313 6.23 -9.42 -7.24
C VAL A 313 7.11 -8.39 -6.53
N ASP A 314 7.97 -7.66 -7.25
CA ASP A 314 8.80 -6.59 -6.65
C ASP A 314 7.91 -5.50 -6.00
N LEU A 315 6.82 -5.12 -6.65
CA LEU A 315 5.85 -4.18 -6.08
C LEU A 315 5.21 -4.69 -4.79
N TYR A 316 4.81 -5.96 -4.73
CA TYR A 316 4.24 -6.57 -3.51
C TYR A 316 5.22 -6.50 -2.32
N TYR A 317 6.49 -6.85 -2.55
CA TYR A 317 7.51 -6.77 -1.50
C TYR A 317 7.76 -5.34 -1.05
N ARG A 318 7.64 -4.36 -1.95
CA ARG A 318 7.91 -2.94 -1.65
C ARG A 318 6.68 -2.15 -1.21
N SER A 319 5.49 -2.72 -1.29
CA SER A 319 4.24 -2.14 -0.79
C SER A 319 3.78 -2.87 0.47
N VAL A 320 3.21 -4.07 0.32
CA VAL A 320 2.75 -4.90 1.44
C VAL A 320 3.91 -5.28 2.35
N GLY A 321 5.05 -5.64 1.77
CA GLY A 321 6.27 -5.95 2.52
C GLY A 321 6.94 -4.75 3.18
N HIS A 322 6.49 -3.53 2.92
CA HIS A 322 6.92 -2.28 3.56
C HIS A 322 5.78 -1.61 4.36
N ASN A 323 4.94 -2.40 5.03
CA ASN A 323 3.88 -1.90 5.91
C ASN A 323 2.81 -1.05 5.20
N GLY A 324 2.60 -1.25 3.90
CA GLY A 324 1.51 -0.63 3.13
C GLY A 324 0.49 -1.66 2.64
N THR A 325 -0.44 -1.21 1.80
CA THR A 325 -1.26 -2.07 0.96
C THR A 325 -0.89 -1.87 -0.51
N LEU A 326 -1.27 -2.79 -1.39
CA LEU A 326 -1.10 -2.67 -2.83
C LEU A 326 -2.46 -2.49 -3.50
N LEU A 327 -2.70 -1.31 -4.06
CA LEU A 327 -3.83 -1.02 -4.94
C LEU A 327 -3.36 -1.10 -6.40
N LEU A 328 -3.63 -2.24 -7.05
CA LEU A 328 -3.22 -2.49 -8.43
C LEU A 328 -4.32 -2.16 -9.41
N ASN A 329 -4.08 -1.22 -10.31
CA ASN A 329 -5.04 -0.82 -11.31
C ASN A 329 -5.03 -1.74 -12.55
N PHE A 330 -6.23 -2.10 -12.98
CA PHE A 330 -6.52 -2.85 -14.20
C PHE A 330 -7.32 -1.95 -15.16
N PRO A 331 -6.68 -1.33 -16.14
CA PRO A 331 -7.39 -0.59 -17.18
C PRO A 331 -8.30 -1.53 -17.99
N VAL A 332 -9.57 -1.15 -18.12
CA VAL A 332 -10.54 -1.94 -18.90
C VAL A 332 -10.54 -1.46 -20.35
N ASP A 333 -10.53 -2.40 -21.31
CA ASP A 333 -10.46 -2.10 -22.73
C ASP A 333 -11.77 -1.49 -23.27
N ARG A 334 -11.76 -1.04 -24.53
CA ARG A 334 -12.95 -0.45 -25.18
C ARG A 334 -14.12 -1.43 -25.38
N ASN A 335 -13.87 -2.74 -25.28
CA ASN A 335 -14.95 -3.74 -25.27
C ASN A 335 -15.62 -3.85 -23.89
N GLY A 336 -15.01 -3.35 -22.84
CA GLY A 336 -15.46 -3.48 -21.46
C GLY A 336 -14.92 -4.71 -20.75
N LEU A 337 -13.70 -5.17 -21.09
CA LEU A 337 -13.06 -6.35 -20.53
C LEU A 337 -11.66 -6.01 -19.97
N ILE A 338 -11.25 -6.67 -18.89
CA ILE A 338 -9.84 -6.70 -18.50
C ILE A 338 -9.09 -7.48 -19.57
N HIS A 339 -8.00 -6.88 -20.07
CA HIS A 339 -7.24 -7.45 -21.17
C HIS A 339 -6.56 -8.78 -20.78
N PRO A 340 -6.49 -9.79 -21.67
CA PRO A 340 -5.94 -11.11 -21.35
C PRO A 340 -4.50 -11.10 -20.84
N ILE A 341 -3.65 -10.20 -21.32
CA ILE A 341 -2.25 -10.07 -20.84
C ILE A 341 -2.24 -9.60 -19.39
N ASP A 342 -3.02 -8.58 -19.03
CA ASP A 342 -3.13 -8.05 -17.67
C ASP A 342 -3.61 -9.14 -16.71
N SER A 343 -4.67 -9.87 -17.12
CA SER A 343 -5.19 -11.01 -16.36
C SER A 343 -4.13 -12.11 -16.15
N ALA A 344 -3.42 -12.52 -17.22
CA ALA A 344 -2.42 -13.57 -17.13
C ALA A 344 -1.24 -13.19 -16.21
N ASN A 345 -0.74 -11.95 -16.34
CA ASN A 345 0.39 -11.47 -15.55
C ASN A 345 0.01 -11.32 -14.07
N ALA A 346 -1.17 -10.78 -13.76
CA ALA A 346 -1.63 -10.65 -12.39
C ALA A 346 -1.90 -12.01 -11.72
N VAL A 347 -2.48 -12.97 -12.45
CA VAL A 347 -2.68 -14.33 -11.93
C VAL A 347 -1.33 -15.02 -11.67
N ARG A 348 -0.36 -14.88 -12.59
CA ARG A 348 0.97 -15.45 -12.38
C ARG A 348 1.72 -14.79 -11.23
N PHE A 349 1.62 -13.48 -11.08
CA PHE A 349 2.12 -12.75 -9.92
C PHE A 349 1.61 -13.35 -8.60
N HIS A 350 0.30 -13.53 -8.48
CA HIS A 350 -0.31 -14.11 -7.28
C HIS A 350 0.22 -15.53 -7.00
N GLN A 351 0.34 -16.36 -8.04
CA GLN A 351 0.91 -17.71 -7.92
C GLN A 351 2.34 -17.69 -7.40
N ILE A 352 3.19 -16.79 -7.92
CA ILE A 352 4.59 -16.65 -7.47
C ILE A 352 4.64 -16.31 -5.98
N ILE A 353 3.86 -15.33 -5.51
CA ILE A 353 3.82 -14.99 -4.07
C ILE A 353 3.37 -16.19 -3.22
N GLN A 354 2.37 -16.94 -3.68
CA GLN A 354 1.93 -18.14 -2.99
C GLN A 354 2.99 -19.25 -2.98
N GLU A 355 3.76 -19.40 -4.07
CA GLU A 355 4.85 -20.36 -4.17
C GLU A 355 6.02 -19.98 -3.25
N GLU A 356 6.45 -18.69 -3.26
CA GLU A 356 7.56 -18.20 -2.44
C GLU A 356 7.30 -18.29 -0.93
N LEU A 357 6.07 -18.00 -0.50
CA LEU A 357 5.67 -17.98 0.91
C LEU A 357 4.88 -19.23 1.34
N LYS A 358 4.98 -20.32 0.58
CA LYS A 358 4.17 -21.52 0.79
C LYS A 358 4.48 -22.25 2.10
N THR A 359 5.75 -22.43 2.40
CA THR A 359 6.19 -23.27 3.53
C THR A 359 6.97 -22.43 4.53
N ASN A 360 6.32 -22.06 5.62
CA ASN A 360 6.99 -21.39 6.72
C ASN A 360 7.86 -22.41 7.50
N LEU A 361 9.18 -22.26 7.40
CA LEU A 361 10.17 -23.17 8.03
C LEU A 361 10.15 -23.12 9.56
N VAL A 362 9.58 -22.06 10.14
CA VAL A 362 9.47 -21.88 11.61
C VAL A 362 8.05 -22.11 12.13
N ALA A 363 7.11 -22.54 11.28
CA ALA A 363 5.73 -22.80 11.69
C ALA A 363 5.67 -23.77 12.88
N GLY A 364 5.01 -23.37 13.96
CA GLY A 364 4.86 -24.17 15.18
C GLY A 364 6.13 -24.37 16.01
N LEU A 365 7.27 -23.75 15.61
CA LEU A 365 8.47 -23.73 16.47
C LEU A 365 8.35 -22.60 17.48
N THR A 366 8.71 -22.89 18.73
CA THR A 366 8.84 -21.83 19.75
C THR A 366 10.26 -21.30 19.73
N PRO A 367 10.49 -20.02 19.37
CA PRO A 367 11.83 -19.46 19.41
C PRO A 367 12.32 -19.24 20.84
N GLN A 368 13.64 -19.18 21.01
CA GLN A 368 14.24 -18.64 22.22
C GLN A 368 14.21 -17.11 22.13
N VAL A 369 13.66 -16.46 23.14
CA VAL A 369 13.59 -14.99 23.23
C VAL A 369 14.38 -14.50 24.44
N SER A 370 14.93 -13.29 24.34
CA SER A 370 15.73 -12.71 25.45
C SER A 370 14.87 -12.12 26.57
N ASP A 371 13.59 -11.81 26.29
CA ASP A 371 12.61 -11.33 27.27
C ASP A 371 11.19 -11.77 26.85
N GLU A 372 10.34 -12.06 27.81
CA GLU A 372 8.97 -12.50 27.60
C GLU A 372 8.07 -12.01 28.74
N ARG A 373 6.95 -11.39 28.40
CA ARG A 373 5.97 -10.89 29.39
C ARG A 373 5.30 -12.02 30.16
N GLY A 374 5.13 -13.18 29.54
CA GLY A 374 4.42 -14.32 30.10
C GLY A 374 2.89 -14.24 29.95
N GLY A 375 2.17 -15.13 30.64
CA GLY A 375 0.72 -15.23 30.50
C GLY A 375 0.30 -15.68 29.09
N ALA A 376 -0.48 -14.87 28.40
CA ALA A 376 -0.88 -15.09 27.01
C ALA A 376 0.14 -14.54 25.98
N TYR A 377 1.18 -13.80 26.43
CA TYR A 377 2.09 -13.04 25.55
C TYR A 377 3.44 -13.75 25.39
N VAL A 378 3.39 -15.01 25.01
CA VAL A 378 4.52 -15.96 24.97
C VAL A 378 5.10 -16.13 23.58
N ALA A 379 6.37 -16.57 23.51
CA ALA A 379 7.12 -16.71 22.27
C ALA A 379 6.48 -17.64 21.23
N SER A 380 5.67 -18.64 21.64
CA SER A 380 4.96 -19.51 20.71
C SER A 380 3.91 -18.79 19.87
N ALA A 381 3.40 -17.65 20.29
CA ALA A 381 2.49 -16.81 19.51
C ALA A 381 3.12 -16.19 18.25
N LEU A 382 4.46 -16.19 18.16
CA LEU A 382 5.17 -15.70 16.98
C LEU A 382 5.03 -16.62 15.74
N THR A 383 4.56 -17.86 15.92
CA THR A 383 4.56 -18.89 14.84
C THR A 383 3.29 -19.74 14.81
N ASP A 384 2.25 -19.37 15.55
CA ASP A 384 0.98 -20.11 15.63
C ASP A 384 0.01 -19.78 14.48
N ASN A 385 0.35 -18.76 13.68
CA ASN A 385 -0.45 -18.26 12.56
C ASN A 385 -1.84 -17.71 12.97
N ASP A 386 -1.97 -17.27 14.21
CA ASP A 386 -3.15 -16.57 14.70
C ASP A 386 -2.83 -15.06 14.82
N TYR A 387 -3.52 -14.22 14.06
CA TYR A 387 -3.30 -12.78 14.07
C TYR A 387 -3.58 -12.14 15.44
N ASP A 388 -4.51 -12.69 16.21
CA ASP A 388 -4.99 -12.09 17.46
C ASP A 388 -4.15 -12.48 18.68
N THR A 389 -3.24 -13.45 18.54
CA THR A 389 -2.21 -13.78 19.54
C THR A 389 -0.91 -13.04 19.25
N PHE A 390 -0.13 -12.73 20.28
CA PHE A 390 1.15 -12.04 20.08
C PHE A 390 2.10 -12.27 21.25
N TRP A 391 3.38 -12.28 20.94
CA TRP A 391 4.44 -12.20 21.94
C TRP A 391 4.69 -10.74 22.32
N ALA A 392 4.99 -10.51 23.60
CA ALA A 392 5.37 -9.19 24.08
C ALA A 392 6.51 -9.24 25.09
N THR A 393 7.31 -8.18 25.11
CA THR A 393 8.32 -7.96 26.15
C THR A 393 7.71 -7.31 27.41
N THR A 394 8.44 -7.35 28.50
CA THR A 394 8.10 -6.62 29.73
C THR A 394 8.18 -5.10 29.49
N ASP A 395 7.49 -4.30 30.32
CA ASP A 395 7.23 -2.86 30.04
C ASP A 395 8.49 -1.99 29.85
N SER A 396 9.62 -2.35 30.44
CA SER A 396 10.87 -1.60 30.30
C SER A 396 11.79 -2.08 29.18
N VAL A 397 11.41 -3.16 28.46
CA VAL A 397 12.27 -3.81 27.47
C VAL A 397 11.82 -3.43 26.07
N VAL A 398 12.64 -2.64 25.39
CA VAL A 398 12.41 -2.12 24.01
C VAL A 398 13.34 -2.76 22.97
N THR A 399 14.17 -3.70 23.39
CA THR A 399 15.08 -4.46 22.53
C THR A 399 15.00 -5.94 22.88
N ALA A 400 15.12 -6.82 21.89
CA ALA A 400 15.13 -8.26 22.14
C ALA A 400 15.81 -9.04 21.02
N ASP A 401 16.35 -10.21 21.39
CA ASP A 401 16.78 -11.25 20.46
C ASP A 401 15.70 -12.33 20.37
N ILE A 402 15.35 -12.72 19.15
CA ILE A 402 14.40 -13.82 18.84
C ILE A 402 15.18 -14.82 17.98
N THR A 403 15.44 -16.03 18.51
CA THR A 403 16.32 -17.03 17.91
C THR A 403 15.58 -18.33 17.62
N PHE A 404 15.61 -18.77 16.38
CA PHE A 404 15.19 -20.10 15.96
C PHE A 404 16.38 -21.00 15.74
N ALA A 405 16.30 -22.26 16.21
CA ALA A 405 17.27 -23.29 15.98
C ALA A 405 16.58 -24.46 15.22
N PHE A 406 17.21 -24.94 14.17
CA PHE A 406 16.72 -26.03 13.35
C PHE A 406 17.49 -27.32 13.66
N PRO A 407 16.84 -28.50 13.58
CA PRO A 407 17.52 -29.79 13.79
C PRO A 407 18.64 -30.08 12.79
N SER A 408 18.58 -29.46 11.62
CA SER A 408 19.59 -29.53 10.55
C SER A 408 19.62 -28.21 9.79
N ALA A 409 20.72 -27.95 9.09
CA ALA A 409 20.83 -26.75 8.26
C ALA A 409 19.76 -26.76 7.16
N LEU A 410 19.04 -25.64 7.02
CA LEU A 410 18.00 -25.38 6.03
C LEU A 410 18.42 -24.22 5.15
N ARG A 411 18.03 -24.25 3.87
CA ARG A 411 18.14 -23.12 2.97
C ARG A 411 17.00 -22.15 3.23
N MET A 412 17.29 -20.86 3.26
CA MET A 412 16.31 -19.80 3.46
C MET A 412 16.73 -18.52 2.74
N ASN A 413 15.77 -17.78 2.18
CA ASN A 413 16.00 -16.55 1.43
C ASN A 413 14.85 -15.53 1.52
N ARG A 414 13.82 -15.81 2.32
CA ARG A 414 12.70 -14.89 2.59
C ARG A 414 12.39 -14.86 4.07
N MET A 415 11.99 -13.68 4.56
CA MET A 415 11.51 -13.52 5.95
C MET A 415 10.29 -12.63 5.99
N LEU A 416 9.35 -12.97 6.85
CA LEU A 416 8.19 -12.16 7.23
C LEU A 416 8.32 -11.79 8.71
N LEU A 417 8.12 -10.52 9.01
CA LEU A 417 7.98 -9.99 10.38
C LEU A 417 6.67 -9.20 10.45
N GLN A 418 5.96 -9.29 11.58
CA GLN A 418 4.70 -8.61 11.77
C GLN A 418 4.53 -8.13 13.21
N GLU A 419 4.19 -6.84 13.38
CA GLU A 419 3.81 -6.28 14.68
C GLU A 419 2.30 -6.43 14.90
N TYR A 420 1.91 -6.63 16.16
CA TYR A 420 0.51 -6.56 16.57
C TYR A 420 0.06 -5.10 16.64
N ILE A 421 -0.27 -4.54 15.48
CA ILE A 421 -0.57 -3.11 15.30
C ILE A 421 -1.80 -2.58 16.06
N PRO A 422 -2.79 -3.38 16.51
CA PRO A 422 -3.84 -2.86 17.37
C PRO A 422 -3.34 -2.19 18.65
N LEU A 423 -2.13 -2.52 19.10
CA LEU A 423 -1.45 -1.84 20.21
C LEU A 423 -0.43 -0.78 19.76
N GLY A 424 -0.43 -0.41 18.48
CA GLY A 424 0.44 0.60 17.88
C GLY A 424 1.73 0.03 17.26
N GLN A 425 2.25 0.71 16.26
CA GLN A 425 3.53 0.41 15.61
C GLN A 425 4.70 0.84 16.50
N ARG A 426 5.69 -0.01 16.72
CA ARG A 426 6.71 0.15 17.76
C ARG A 426 8.14 0.08 17.27
N VAL A 427 8.47 -0.89 16.41
CA VAL A 427 9.84 -1.18 15.99
C VAL A 427 10.40 -0.06 15.12
N LYS A 428 11.62 0.38 15.47
CA LYS A 428 12.38 1.43 14.77
C LYS A 428 13.60 0.89 14.04
N ALA A 429 14.21 -0.17 14.57
CA ALA A 429 15.38 -0.79 13.97
C ALA A 429 15.51 -2.25 14.37
N PHE A 430 15.96 -3.08 13.44
CA PHE A 430 16.25 -4.49 13.69
C PHE A 430 17.40 -4.98 12.79
N THR A 431 17.95 -6.16 13.09
CA THR A 431 18.90 -6.88 12.22
C THR A 431 18.52 -8.34 12.12
N VAL A 432 18.96 -9.01 11.07
CA VAL A 432 18.79 -10.45 10.86
C VAL A 432 20.16 -11.09 10.73
N GLU A 433 20.37 -12.19 11.44
CA GLU A 433 21.63 -12.94 11.46
C GLU A 433 21.35 -14.43 11.27
N TYR A 434 22.25 -15.12 10.60
CA TYR A 434 22.24 -16.58 10.49
C TYR A 434 23.47 -17.19 11.17
N ARG A 435 23.40 -18.45 11.56
CA ARG A 435 24.53 -19.16 12.18
C ARG A 435 25.34 -19.86 11.08
N ASP A 436 26.62 -19.51 10.95
CA ASP A 436 27.52 -20.15 9.99
C ASP A 436 27.91 -21.58 10.39
N ALA A 437 28.60 -22.33 9.51
CA ALA A 437 29.03 -23.69 9.77
C ALA A 437 30.02 -23.83 10.94
N SER A 438 30.62 -22.74 11.40
CA SER A 438 31.51 -22.69 12.56
C SER A 438 30.77 -22.36 13.85
N GLY A 439 29.44 -22.12 13.77
CA GLY A 439 28.60 -21.78 14.90
C GLY A 439 28.57 -20.28 15.25
N ASN A 440 29.17 -19.41 14.42
CA ASN A 440 29.18 -17.97 14.63
C ASN A 440 27.98 -17.30 13.98
N TRP A 441 27.45 -16.26 14.59
CA TRP A 441 26.40 -15.44 14.01
C TRP A 441 26.98 -14.48 12.98
N GLN A 442 26.42 -14.49 11.77
CA GLN A 442 26.77 -13.63 10.66
C GLN A 442 25.56 -12.80 10.22
N PRO A 443 25.73 -11.54 9.83
CA PRO A 443 24.60 -10.74 9.34
C PRO A 443 24.09 -11.31 8.02
N VAL A 444 22.76 -11.35 7.86
CA VAL A 444 22.14 -11.53 6.55
C VAL A 444 22.32 -10.24 5.76
N VAL A 445 22.87 -10.36 4.55
CA VAL A 445 23.06 -9.20 3.67
C VAL A 445 21.72 -8.83 3.05
N LEU A 446 21.21 -7.66 3.41
CA LEU A 446 19.98 -7.07 2.90
C LEU A 446 20.31 -5.84 2.06
N ASN A 447 19.59 -5.63 0.95
CA ASN A 447 19.77 -4.48 0.07
C ASN A 447 18.82 -3.33 0.42
N GLU A 448 18.32 -3.31 1.63
CA GLU A 448 17.38 -2.34 2.15
C GLU A 448 17.60 -2.10 3.65
N GLU A 449 17.15 -0.95 4.13
CA GLU A 449 17.21 -0.61 5.55
C GLU A 449 16.27 -1.48 6.37
N THR A 450 16.73 -1.94 7.54
CA THR A 450 15.95 -2.72 8.51
C THR A 450 15.46 -1.82 9.64
N THR A 451 14.53 -0.95 9.34
CA THR A 451 13.98 0.06 10.25
C THR A 451 12.61 -0.37 10.80
N THR A 452 11.51 0.00 10.14
CA THR A 452 10.17 -0.29 10.63
C THR A 452 9.69 -1.68 10.22
N ILE A 453 8.83 -2.29 11.04
CA ILE A 453 8.08 -3.52 10.73
C ILE A 453 6.63 -3.18 10.42
N GLY A 454 5.87 -2.69 11.40
CA GLY A 454 4.44 -2.40 11.25
C GLY A 454 3.59 -3.64 11.01
N TYR A 455 2.51 -3.47 10.23
CA TYR A 455 1.60 -4.58 9.91
C TYR A 455 2.32 -5.76 9.25
N LYS A 456 3.21 -5.51 8.28
CA LYS A 456 3.99 -6.55 7.61
C LYS A 456 5.30 -6.00 7.06
N ARG A 457 6.38 -6.71 7.34
CA ARG A 457 7.69 -6.52 6.73
C ARG A 457 8.10 -7.82 6.04
N LEU A 458 8.35 -7.77 4.74
CA LEU A 458 8.89 -8.88 3.96
C LEU A 458 10.32 -8.55 3.54
N LEU A 459 11.24 -9.47 3.77
CA LEU A 459 12.64 -9.33 3.40
C LEU A 459 13.00 -10.37 2.35
N ARG A 460 13.78 -9.93 1.38
CA ARG A 460 14.42 -10.78 0.37
C ARG A 460 15.93 -10.70 0.52
N PHE A 461 16.59 -11.82 0.48
CA PHE A 461 18.05 -11.92 0.59
C PHE A 461 18.56 -13.13 -0.16
N SER A 462 19.87 -13.10 -0.55
CA SER A 462 20.53 -14.24 -1.16
C SER A 462 20.52 -15.43 -0.21
N SER A 463 20.26 -16.64 -0.73
CA SER A 463 20.11 -17.85 0.08
C SER A 463 21.25 -18.04 1.06
N VAL A 464 20.88 -18.30 2.30
CA VAL A 464 21.80 -18.80 3.33
C VAL A 464 21.39 -20.22 3.70
N VAL A 465 22.38 -21.07 4.03
CA VAL A 465 22.16 -22.43 4.55
C VAL A 465 22.63 -22.45 6.00
N SER A 466 21.69 -22.63 6.93
CA SER A 466 21.97 -22.48 8.35
C SER A 466 21.06 -23.37 9.20
N ASP A 467 21.55 -23.76 10.36
CA ASP A 467 20.80 -24.42 11.44
C ASP A 467 20.26 -23.44 12.48
N GLY A 468 20.39 -22.11 12.27
CA GLY A 468 19.84 -21.09 13.16
C GLY A 468 19.71 -19.73 12.49
N ILE A 469 18.62 -19.03 12.79
CA ILE A 469 18.37 -17.65 12.39
C ILE A 469 17.95 -16.82 13.60
N ARG A 470 18.42 -15.57 13.66
CA ARG A 470 18.15 -14.65 14.77
C ARG A 470 17.71 -13.31 14.26
N ILE A 471 16.61 -12.81 14.79
CA ILE A 471 16.14 -11.43 14.62
C ILE A 471 16.51 -10.67 15.90
N ARG A 472 17.15 -9.51 15.75
CA ARG A 472 17.50 -8.63 16.85
C ARG A 472 16.79 -7.32 16.68
N ILE A 473 15.80 -7.02 17.53
CA ILE A 473 15.20 -5.70 17.59
C ILE A 473 16.13 -4.80 18.41
N THR A 474 16.69 -3.77 17.76
CA THR A 474 17.75 -2.92 18.34
C THR A 474 17.23 -1.57 18.84
N ASP A 475 16.06 -1.12 18.36
CA ASP A 475 15.38 0.08 18.83
C ASP A 475 13.87 -0.02 18.61
N ALA A 476 13.08 0.48 19.55
CA ALA A 476 11.64 0.58 19.46
C ALA A 476 11.10 1.75 20.29
N ARG A 477 9.85 2.15 20.00
CA ARG A 477 9.14 3.23 20.73
C ARG A 477 8.61 2.82 22.10
N GLY A 478 8.56 1.53 22.40
CA GLY A 478 8.04 0.95 23.65
C GLY A 478 8.19 -0.57 23.68
N PRO A 479 7.59 -1.27 24.66
CA PRO A 479 7.64 -2.73 24.75
C PRO A 479 7.22 -3.38 23.44
N LEU A 480 7.90 -4.44 23.04
CA LEU A 480 7.66 -5.10 21.75
C LEU A 480 6.35 -5.88 21.77
N CYS A 481 5.64 -5.88 20.64
CA CYS A 481 4.42 -6.67 20.41
C CYS A 481 4.46 -7.20 18.97
N LEU A 482 4.89 -8.45 18.77
CA LEU A 482 4.94 -9.10 17.45
C LEU A 482 3.99 -10.29 17.45
N ASN A 483 3.27 -10.47 16.35
CA ASN A 483 2.30 -11.56 16.22
C ASN A 483 2.65 -12.59 15.15
N ASN A 484 3.64 -12.33 14.28
CA ASN A 484 4.02 -13.33 13.30
C ASN A 484 5.49 -13.19 12.85
N ILE A 485 6.15 -14.34 12.73
CA ILE A 485 7.45 -14.49 12.08
C ILE A 485 7.37 -15.68 11.11
N GLY A 486 7.76 -15.45 9.87
CA GLY A 486 7.89 -16.46 8.85
C GLY A 486 9.30 -16.48 8.28
N VAL A 487 9.81 -17.68 7.99
CA VAL A 487 11.07 -17.89 7.27
C VAL A 487 10.79 -18.88 6.14
N TYR A 488 11.24 -18.57 4.93
CA TYR A 488 10.87 -19.35 3.75
C TYR A 488 12.08 -19.60 2.84
N ASP A 489 11.96 -20.69 2.07
CA ASP A 489 12.82 -20.98 0.93
C ASP A 489 12.00 -20.84 -0.36
N ALA A 490 12.19 -19.71 -1.04
CA ALA A 490 11.50 -19.40 -2.30
C ALA A 490 12.11 -20.11 -3.53
N GLY A 491 13.16 -20.91 -3.35
CA GLY A 491 13.81 -21.65 -4.42
C GLY A 491 14.92 -20.86 -5.15
N GLU A 492 15.73 -21.60 -5.96
CA GLU A 492 16.88 -21.01 -6.68
C GLU A 492 16.47 -20.02 -7.77
N GLN A 493 15.30 -20.21 -8.39
CA GLN A 493 14.83 -19.29 -9.42
C GLN A 493 14.51 -17.92 -8.83
N ALA A 494 13.93 -17.89 -7.64
CA ALA A 494 13.64 -16.64 -6.94
C ALA A 494 14.93 -15.90 -6.50
N ASP A 495 16.01 -16.62 -6.16
CA ASP A 495 17.32 -16.02 -5.91
C ASP A 495 17.88 -15.34 -7.16
N LYS A 496 17.89 -16.04 -8.30
CA LYS A 496 18.41 -15.48 -9.57
C LYS A 496 17.66 -14.23 -9.96
N LEU A 497 16.33 -14.25 -9.93
CA LEU A 497 15.50 -13.09 -10.24
C LEU A 497 15.78 -11.92 -9.30
N PHE A 498 15.93 -12.19 -8.01
CA PHE A 498 16.27 -11.16 -7.03
C PHE A 498 17.65 -10.55 -7.29
N GLU A 499 18.65 -11.39 -7.56
CA GLU A 499 20.02 -10.96 -7.87
C GLU A 499 20.08 -10.15 -9.18
N GLU A 500 19.37 -10.56 -10.23
CA GLU A 500 19.27 -9.84 -11.50
C GLU A 500 18.61 -8.46 -11.31
N VAL A 501 17.51 -8.38 -10.57
CA VAL A 501 16.85 -7.11 -10.25
C VAL A 501 17.76 -6.20 -9.43
N GLN A 502 18.48 -6.74 -8.46
CA GLN A 502 19.43 -5.94 -7.66
C GLN A 502 20.63 -5.50 -8.51
N ALA A 503 21.19 -6.37 -9.32
CA ALA A 503 22.28 -6.01 -10.24
C ALA A 503 21.87 -4.89 -11.20
N SER A 504 20.64 -4.92 -11.72
CA SER A 504 20.12 -3.87 -12.59
C SER A 504 19.94 -2.52 -11.87
N LYS A 505 19.58 -2.54 -10.57
CA LYS A 505 19.47 -1.33 -9.75
C LYS A 505 20.82 -0.75 -9.32
N MET A 506 21.87 -1.57 -9.25
CA MET A 506 23.18 -1.18 -8.71
C MET A 506 24.16 -0.64 -9.76
N GLN A 507 23.90 -0.79 -11.04
CA GLN A 507 24.78 -0.28 -12.11
C GLN A 507 24.49 1.18 -12.46
N SER A 508 24.65 2.10 -11.49
CA SER A 508 24.91 3.48 -11.86
C SER A 508 26.39 3.57 -12.27
N PHE A 509 26.66 3.96 -13.50
CA PHE A 509 28.03 4.21 -13.93
C PHE A 509 28.57 5.45 -13.23
N PRO A 510 29.84 5.45 -12.80
CA PRO A 510 30.49 6.69 -12.41
C PRO A 510 30.48 7.65 -13.60
N PHE A 511 30.20 8.90 -13.36
CA PHE A 511 30.13 9.92 -14.39
C PHE A 511 30.73 11.24 -13.91
N THR A 512 31.09 12.10 -14.84
CA THR A 512 31.41 13.50 -14.58
C THR A 512 30.39 14.38 -15.27
N LEU A 513 30.15 15.55 -14.71
CA LEU A 513 29.19 16.52 -15.24
C LEU A 513 29.88 17.75 -15.80
N ALA A 514 29.38 18.23 -16.93
CA ALA A 514 29.66 19.56 -17.42
C ALA A 514 28.34 20.34 -17.59
N GLY A 515 28.39 21.65 -17.44
CA GLY A 515 27.19 22.49 -17.40
C GLY A 515 26.54 22.56 -16.01
N VAL A 516 27.31 22.31 -14.94
CA VAL A 516 26.88 22.41 -13.55
C VAL A 516 27.80 23.32 -12.75
N ASN A 517 27.28 23.89 -11.67
CA ASN A 517 28.09 24.61 -10.70
C ASN A 517 29.08 23.66 -10.03
N ALA A 518 30.38 24.00 -10.08
CA ALA A 518 31.46 23.13 -9.61
C ALA A 518 31.37 22.82 -8.10
N GLU A 519 30.82 23.73 -7.28
CA GLU A 519 30.70 23.55 -5.83
C GLU A 519 29.59 22.55 -5.48
N SER A 520 28.56 22.42 -6.32
CA SER A 520 27.41 21.53 -6.13
C SER A 520 27.48 20.24 -6.96
N ALA A 521 28.48 20.08 -7.83
CA ALA A 521 28.55 18.95 -8.77
C ALA A 521 28.51 17.57 -8.09
N ALA A 522 29.10 17.42 -6.90
CA ALA A 522 29.11 16.19 -6.13
C ALA A 522 27.70 15.73 -5.72
N ALA A 523 26.80 16.66 -5.48
CA ALA A 523 25.40 16.39 -5.09
C ALA A 523 24.60 15.64 -6.16
N ALA A 524 25.05 15.65 -7.42
CA ALA A 524 24.36 14.90 -8.48
C ALA A 524 24.54 13.39 -8.39
N SER A 525 25.49 12.88 -7.59
CA SER A 525 25.82 11.46 -7.52
C SER A 525 26.06 10.93 -6.11
N ASP A 526 25.87 11.74 -5.07
CA ASP A 526 26.10 11.37 -3.68
C ASP A 526 24.97 10.51 -3.07
N ARG A 527 23.85 10.38 -3.79
CA ARG A 527 22.64 9.66 -3.37
C ARG A 527 21.95 10.24 -2.13
N ASP A 528 22.22 11.50 -1.79
CA ASP A 528 21.54 12.21 -0.73
C ASP A 528 20.50 13.16 -1.33
N GLU A 529 19.22 12.85 -1.12
CA GLU A 529 18.09 13.66 -1.64
C GLU A 529 18.01 15.06 -1.01
N LYS A 530 18.80 15.32 0.02
CA LYS A 530 18.88 16.64 0.70
C LYS A 530 19.93 17.55 0.10
N THR A 531 20.79 17.03 -0.74
CA THR A 531 21.79 17.82 -1.46
C THR A 531 21.29 18.15 -2.86
N THR A 532 21.69 19.29 -3.42
CA THR A 532 21.19 19.76 -4.72
C THR A 532 22.35 20.17 -5.60
N CYS A 533 22.40 19.63 -6.82
CA CYS A 533 23.29 20.07 -7.88
C CYS A 533 22.64 21.17 -8.71
N PHE A 534 23.33 22.29 -8.92
CA PHE A 534 22.81 23.40 -9.71
C PHE A 534 23.36 23.32 -11.14
N VAL A 535 22.46 23.31 -12.13
CA VAL A 535 22.79 23.32 -13.56
C VAL A 535 23.01 24.76 -14.01
N ASP A 536 24.12 24.98 -14.70
CA ASP A 536 24.48 26.28 -15.29
C ASP A 536 24.05 26.31 -16.76
N GLY A 537 22.97 27.01 -17.08
CA GLY A 537 22.42 27.13 -18.44
C GLY A 537 21.46 25.99 -18.80
N ASP A 538 21.30 25.76 -20.12
CA ASP A 538 20.26 24.88 -20.68
C ASP A 538 20.81 23.50 -21.11
N LEU A 539 22.09 23.23 -20.95
CA LEU A 539 22.73 21.99 -21.37
C LEU A 539 23.46 21.32 -20.21
N LEU A 540 23.04 20.13 -19.86
CA LEU A 540 23.71 19.22 -18.94
C LEU A 540 24.39 18.10 -19.74
N THR A 541 25.70 17.95 -19.61
CA THR A 541 26.42 16.84 -20.22
C THR A 541 26.88 15.86 -19.15
N VAL A 542 26.53 14.59 -19.33
CA VAL A 542 26.95 13.46 -18.49
C VAL A 542 28.00 12.65 -19.26
N ASP A 543 29.24 12.67 -18.78
CA ASP A 543 30.33 11.91 -19.38
C ASP A 543 30.61 10.65 -18.57
N LEU A 544 30.43 9.49 -19.21
CA LEU A 544 30.61 8.16 -18.61
C LEU A 544 32.06 7.65 -18.68
N GLY A 545 33.00 8.45 -19.20
CA GLY A 545 34.42 8.13 -19.31
C GLY A 545 34.77 7.07 -20.36
N SER A 546 33.79 6.34 -20.83
CA SER A 546 33.93 5.34 -21.90
C SER A 546 32.59 4.97 -22.48
N GLU A 547 32.54 4.36 -23.65
CA GLU A 547 31.32 3.80 -24.22
C GLU A 547 30.67 2.80 -23.27
N ARG A 548 29.38 3.00 -23.01
CA ARG A 548 28.56 2.16 -22.13
C ARG A 548 27.20 1.91 -22.76
N PHE A 549 26.63 0.75 -22.49
CA PHE A 549 25.23 0.50 -22.76
C PHE A 549 24.42 1.11 -21.62
N VAL A 550 23.61 2.11 -21.92
CA VAL A 550 22.74 2.80 -20.94
C VAL A 550 21.29 2.43 -21.22
N SER A 551 20.62 1.83 -20.26
CA SER A 551 19.22 1.41 -20.37
C SER A 551 18.24 2.44 -19.76
N SER A 552 18.71 3.31 -18.88
CA SER A 552 17.88 4.32 -18.24
C SER A 552 18.71 5.51 -17.78
N PHE A 553 18.06 6.67 -17.74
CA PHE A 553 18.56 7.90 -17.13
C PHE A 553 17.57 8.32 -16.05
N HIS A 554 18.06 8.54 -14.84
CA HIS A 554 17.24 8.96 -13.72
C HIS A 554 17.62 10.39 -13.34
N PHE A 555 16.63 11.28 -13.37
CA PHE A 555 16.73 12.65 -12.94
C PHE A 555 15.79 12.85 -11.76
N LEU A 556 16.32 13.37 -10.64
CA LEU A 556 15.55 13.72 -9.47
C LEU A 556 15.61 15.25 -9.32
N PRO A 557 14.50 15.99 -9.49
CA PRO A 557 14.48 17.43 -9.23
C PRO A 557 14.65 17.73 -7.75
N ASP A 558 15.04 18.96 -7.41
CA ASP A 558 15.14 19.41 -6.02
C ASP A 558 13.83 19.18 -5.27
N GLN A 559 13.89 18.42 -4.17
CA GLN A 559 12.74 18.09 -3.32
C GLN A 559 12.55 19.09 -2.18
N GLY A 560 13.49 20.02 -1.97
CA GLY A 560 13.50 20.93 -0.82
C GLY A 560 12.61 22.16 -0.96
N GLU A 561 12.29 22.58 -2.19
CA GLU A 561 11.45 23.76 -2.43
C GLU A 561 10.44 23.51 -3.56
N PRO A 562 9.15 23.82 -3.36
CA PRO A 562 8.14 23.71 -4.40
C PRO A 562 8.51 24.51 -5.66
N ASN A 563 8.40 23.87 -6.81
CA ASN A 563 8.67 24.46 -8.14
C ASN A 563 10.13 24.85 -8.41
N ARG A 564 11.08 24.43 -7.61
CA ARG A 564 12.50 24.61 -7.88
C ARG A 564 13.07 23.39 -8.60
N GLY A 565 13.82 23.63 -9.67
CA GLY A 565 14.46 22.56 -10.43
C GLY A 565 13.52 21.69 -11.27
N LEU A 566 12.24 22.08 -11.44
CA LEU A 566 11.32 21.39 -12.32
C LEU A 566 11.69 21.64 -13.78
N ILE A 567 11.94 20.57 -14.53
CA ILE A 567 12.18 20.60 -15.96
C ILE A 567 10.84 20.35 -16.65
N SER A 568 10.31 21.36 -17.34
CA SER A 568 9.04 21.24 -18.08
C SER A 568 9.20 20.53 -19.42
N HIS A 569 10.38 20.68 -20.06
CA HIS A 569 10.71 20.06 -21.32
C HIS A 569 12.20 19.74 -21.33
N TYR A 570 12.57 18.59 -21.81
CA TYR A 570 13.97 18.21 -22.02
C TYR A 570 14.10 17.36 -23.28
N GLU A 571 15.27 17.41 -23.86
CA GLU A 571 15.70 16.59 -24.97
C GLU A 571 16.91 15.78 -24.49
N LEU A 572 16.83 14.45 -24.58
CA LEU A 572 17.93 13.56 -24.21
C LEU A 572 18.62 13.08 -25.47
N SER A 573 19.92 13.31 -25.55
CA SER A 573 20.74 12.86 -26.66
C SER A 573 21.88 12.00 -26.14
N VAL A 574 22.29 10.99 -26.90
CA VAL A 574 23.48 10.18 -26.63
C VAL A 574 24.51 10.40 -27.74
N ALA A 575 25.76 10.49 -27.36
CA ALA A 575 26.88 10.63 -28.28
C ALA A 575 27.86 9.45 -28.15
N ASP A 576 28.52 9.08 -29.26
CA ASP A 576 29.65 8.18 -29.22
C ASP A 576 30.90 8.82 -28.58
N ALA A 577 31.93 8.02 -28.34
CA ALA A 577 33.16 8.48 -27.68
C ALA A 577 33.84 9.68 -28.38
N ASP A 578 33.67 9.79 -29.69
CA ASP A 578 34.24 10.85 -30.49
C ASP A 578 33.35 12.09 -30.59
N ARG A 579 32.13 12.03 -29.96
CA ARG A 579 31.07 13.07 -30.00
C ARG A 579 30.64 13.48 -31.43
N GLN A 580 30.92 12.61 -32.42
CA GLN A 580 30.63 12.90 -33.83
C GLN A 580 29.22 12.48 -34.26
N HIS A 581 28.60 11.54 -33.52
CA HIS A 581 27.25 11.08 -33.82
C HIS A 581 26.37 11.24 -32.57
N VAL A 582 25.58 12.28 -32.58
CA VAL A 582 24.56 12.56 -31.54
C VAL A 582 23.24 11.98 -32.02
N ARG A 583 22.59 11.17 -31.19
CA ARG A 583 21.26 10.62 -31.45
C ARG A 583 20.30 11.11 -30.36
N GLU A 584 19.17 11.62 -30.78
CA GLU A 584 18.05 11.87 -29.89
C GLU A 584 17.49 10.53 -29.38
N VAL A 585 17.23 10.45 -28.08
CA VAL A 585 16.56 9.30 -27.45
C VAL A 585 15.08 9.61 -27.43
N LYS A 586 14.29 8.82 -28.14
CA LYS A 586 12.82 8.95 -28.21
C LYS A 586 12.17 8.08 -27.15
#